data_201ff3a64af14163e3b77b7ee0b48873
#
_entry.id   201ff3a64af14163e3b77b7ee0b48873
#
_cell.length_a   1.000
_cell.length_b   1.000
_cell.length_c   1.000
_cell.angle_alpha   90.00
_cell.angle_beta   90.00
_cell.angle_gamma   90.00
#
_symmetry.space_group_name_H-M   'P 1'
#
loop_
_entity.id
_entity.type
_entity.pdbx_description
1 polymer ?
#
loop_
_entity_poly.entity_id
_entity_poly.type
_entity_poly.pdbx_seq_one_letter_code
_entity_poly.pdbx_strand_id
1 'polypeptide(L)'
;PVPGEGSEKGVKPLKVIHTEFGKMTGAICYDYDFPQMALSQARLGADIVVVPGQDWRGMLMQHTLMARIRAIEGGFSVLRSANEATSMGFNNYGQIRAAMSDFGNNDRILIASLPVGQIKTLYSMIGNLIAYIAIAALLFSLFMTVRNYWREKNSKP
;
A
#
# COMPACT_ATOMS: atom_id res chain seq x y z
N PRO A 1 -9.97 12.95 6.56
CA PRO A 1 -9.34 14.02 7.35
C PRO A 1 -10.21 14.31 8.57
N VAL A 2 -9.62 14.31 9.74
CA VAL A 2 -10.29 14.72 10.95
C VAL A 2 -10.43 16.24 10.88
N PRO A 3 -11.62 16.83 11.11
CA PRO A 3 -11.77 18.27 11.08
C PRO A 3 -10.82 18.93 12.08
N GLY A 4 -9.96 19.83 11.61
CA GLY A 4 -8.97 20.55 12.42
C GLY A 4 -7.56 19.93 12.48
N GLU A 5 -7.35 18.73 11.93
CA GLU A 5 -6.03 18.05 11.88
C GLU A 5 -5.45 17.96 10.46
N GLY A 6 -5.98 18.70 9.52
CA GLY A 6 -5.54 18.65 8.14
C GLY A 6 -4.16 19.28 7.94
N SER A 7 -3.14 18.46 7.60
CA SER A 7 -1.91 18.96 6.98
C SER A 7 -2.18 19.35 5.52
N GLU A 8 -1.51 20.36 5.02
CA GLU A 8 -1.58 20.74 3.61
C GLU A 8 -1.15 19.57 2.71
N LYS A 9 -1.90 19.37 1.64
CA LYS A 9 -1.55 18.34 0.65
C LYS A 9 -0.19 18.66 0.03
N GLY A 10 0.70 17.69 0.06
CA GLY A 10 1.99 17.81 -0.61
C GLY A 10 1.82 18.06 -2.11
N VAL A 11 2.40 19.15 -2.59
CA VAL A 11 2.37 19.55 -4.02
C VAL A 11 3.58 19.03 -4.81
N LYS A 12 4.61 18.53 -4.12
CA LYS A 12 5.82 18.02 -4.76
C LYS A 12 5.64 16.55 -5.16
N PRO A 13 6.20 16.14 -6.32
CA PRO A 13 6.19 14.74 -6.71
C PRO A 13 6.96 13.89 -5.70
N LEU A 14 6.52 12.64 -5.56
CA LEU A 14 7.21 11.64 -4.75
C LEU A 14 8.66 11.51 -5.24
N LYS A 15 9.59 11.44 -4.30
CA LYS A 15 11.02 11.31 -4.58
C LYS A 15 11.59 10.06 -3.95
N VAL A 16 12.55 9.47 -4.65
CA VAL A 16 13.46 8.46 -4.12
C VAL A 16 14.81 9.11 -3.86
N ILE A 17 15.37 8.86 -2.69
CA ILE A 17 16.68 9.36 -2.27
C ILE A 17 17.68 8.22 -2.46
N HIS A 18 18.76 8.49 -3.17
CA HIS A 18 19.86 7.54 -3.31
C HIS A 18 20.78 7.66 -2.10
N THR A 19 20.92 6.59 -1.37
CA THR A 19 21.79 6.49 -0.20
C THR A 19 22.84 5.39 -0.43
N GLU A 20 23.85 5.31 0.41
CA GLU A 20 24.80 4.18 0.43
C GLU A 20 24.11 2.83 0.75
N PHE A 21 22.94 2.87 1.38
CA PHE A 21 22.14 1.68 1.73
C PHE A 21 21.06 1.34 0.68
N GLY A 22 21.07 1.98 -0.48
CA GLY A 22 20.07 1.77 -1.53
C GLY A 22 19.16 2.97 -1.76
N LYS A 23 18.14 2.76 -2.58
CA LYS A 23 17.14 3.75 -2.95
C LYS A 23 16.03 3.78 -1.91
N MET A 24 15.93 4.86 -1.17
CA MET A 24 14.97 5.00 -0.09
C MET A 24 13.89 6.03 -0.42
N THR A 25 12.69 5.78 0.05
CA THR A 25 11.56 6.72 0.01
C THR A 25 10.70 6.54 1.27
N GLY A 26 9.71 7.40 1.45
CA GLY A 26 8.82 7.33 2.61
C GLY A 26 7.37 7.63 2.24
N ALA A 27 6.49 7.27 3.16
CA ALA A 27 5.10 7.67 3.20
C ALA A 27 4.71 7.85 4.68
N ILE A 28 3.66 8.58 4.96
CA ILE A 28 3.29 8.87 6.35
C ILE A 28 1.96 8.21 6.67
N CYS A 29 1.96 7.34 7.67
CA CYS A 29 0.76 6.80 8.31
C CYS A 29 -0.28 6.29 7.30
N TYR A 30 -1.45 6.91 7.25
CA TYR A 30 -2.59 6.56 6.41
C TYR A 30 -2.34 6.64 4.90
N ASP A 31 -1.35 7.42 4.44
CA ASP A 31 -0.99 7.46 3.01
C ASP A 31 -0.64 6.07 2.47
N TYR A 32 -0.19 5.18 3.37
CA TYR A 32 0.27 3.85 2.98
C TYR A 32 -0.86 2.80 2.88
N ASP A 33 -2.07 3.17 3.22
CA ASP A 33 -3.25 2.35 2.96
C ASP A 33 -3.65 2.40 1.48
N PHE A 34 -3.24 3.45 0.76
CA PHE A 34 -3.54 3.62 -0.66
C PHE A 34 -2.53 2.89 -1.55
N PRO A 35 -2.98 1.92 -2.38
CA PRO A 35 -2.09 1.15 -3.27
C PRO A 35 -1.29 2.02 -4.25
N GLN A 36 -1.83 3.16 -4.65
CA GLN A 36 -1.21 4.08 -5.61
C GLN A 36 0.12 4.64 -5.10
N MET A 37 0.23 4.85 -3.77
CA MET A 37 1.48 5.29 -3.16
C MET A 37 2.57 4.24 -3.36
N ALA A 38 2.32 3.00 -2.97
CA ALA A 38 3.27 1.89 -3.14
C ALA A 38 3.59 1.63 -4.61
N LEU A 39 2.60 1.70 -5.51
CA LEU A 39 2.81 1.55 -6.94
C LEU A 39 3.73 2.64 -7.51
N SER A 40 3.57 3.89 -7.06
CA SER A 40 4.43 5.00 -7.47
C SER A 40 5.86 4.81 -6.97
N GLN A 41 6.04 4.38 -5.72
CA GLN A 41 7.34 4.06 -5.12
C GLN A 41 8.03 2.91 -5.85
N ALA A 42 7.29 1.86 -6.20
CA ALA A 42 7.81 0.73 -6.98
C ALA A 42 8.28 1.15 -8.37
N ARG A 43 7.52 2.00 -9.07
CA ARG A 43 7.88 2.52 -10.39
C ARG A 43 9.10 3.44 -10.37
N LEU A 44 9.33 4.13 -9.26
CA LEU A 44 10.54 4.91 -9.02
C LEU A 44 11.74 4.04 -8.64
N GLY A 45 11.56 2.74 -8.46
CA GLY A 45 12.61 1.79 -8.16
C GLY A 45 13.08 1.85 -6.70
N ALA A 46 12.18 2.10 -5.77
CA ALA A 46 12.50 2.11 -4.34
C ALA A 46 12.95 0.70 -3.88
N ASP A 47 14.02 0.65 -3.09
CA ASP A 47 14.52 -0.56 -2.45
C ASP A 47 13.95 -0.72 -1.04
N ILE A 48 13.85 0.40 -0.31
CA ILE A 48 13.35 0.46 1.06
C ILE A 48 12.36 1.62 1.19
N VAL A 49 11.24 1.36 1.83
CA VAL A 49 10.24 2.39 2.18
C VAL A 49 10.12 2.50 3.70
N VAL A 50 10.20 3.71 4.22
CA VAL A 50 10.03 4.02 5.64
C VAL A 50 8.66 4.66 5.86
N VAL A 51 7.89 4.11 6.79
CA VAL A 51 6.49 4.50 7.05
C VAL A 51 6.30 4.83 8.53
N PRO A 52 6.62 6.04 8.98
CA PRO A 52 6.26 6.47 10.32
C PRO A 52 4.75 6.69 10.42
N GLY A 53 4.18 6.41 11.58
CA GLY A 53 2.76 6.62 11.84
C GLY A 53 2.42 6.67 13.31
N GLN A 54 1.23 7.15 13.58
CA GLN A 54 0.57 7.04 14.87
C GLN A 54 -0.77 6.37 14.65
N ASP A 55 -1.04 5.30 15.38
CA ASP A 55 -2.30 4.58 15.31
C ASP A 55 -3.08 4.74 16.61
N TRP A 56 -4.15 3.99 16.75
CA TRP A 56 -4.88 3.81 17.99
C TRP A 56 -5.20 2.32 18.18
N ARG A 57 -5.51 1.94 19.40
CA ARG A 57 -5.65 0.51 19.76
C ARG A 57 -6.54 -0.32 18.83
N GLY A 58 -7.59 0.27 18.26
CA GLY A 58 -8.48 -0.43 17.32
C GLY A 58 -7.84 -0.77 15.97
N MET A 59 -6.74 -0.12 15.60
CA MET A 59 -6.06 -0.27 14.31
C MET A 59 -4.65 -0.88 14.42
N LEU A 60 -4.29 -1.39 15.61
CA LEU A 60 -2.96 -1.90 15.98
C LEU A 60 -2.25 -2.72 14.90
N MET A 61 -2.96 -3.64 14.29
CA MET A 61 -2.41 -4.57 13.32
C MET A 61 -2.81 -4.24 11.89
N GLN A 62 -3.94 -3.57 11.68
CA GLN A 62 -4.51 -3.38 10.36
C GLN A 62 -3.59 -2.54 9.46
N HIS A 63 -3.20 -1.34 9.89
CA HIS A 63 -2.28 -0.50 9.12
C HIS A 63 -0.91 -1.14 8.95
N THR A 64 -0.44 -1.88 9.97
CA THR A 64 0.83 -2.60 9.87
C THR A 64 0.76 -3.75 8.85
N LEU A 65 -0.36 -4.49 8.81
CA LEU A 65 -0.56 -5.52 7.79
C LEU A 65 -0.79 -4.93 6.39
N MET A 66 -1.40 -3.76 6.28
CA MET A 66 -1.47 -3.04 5.00
C MET A 66 -0.06 -2.70 4.49
N ALA A 67 0.84 -2.22 5.35
CA ALA A 67 2.24 -1.99 4.97
C ALA A 67 2.94 -3.27 4.48
N ARG A 68 2.63 -4.44 5.07
CA ARG A 68 3.08 -5.74 4.58
C ARG A 68 2.60 -6.03 3.15
N ILE A 69 1.32 -5.77 2.87
CA ILE A 69 0.76 -5.95 1.52
C ILE A 69 1.47 -5.03 0.53
N ARG A 70 1.73 -3.77 0.91
CA ARG A 70 2.46 -2.81 0.06
C ARG A 70 3.89 -3.30 -0.26
N ALA A 71 4.57 -3.93 0.71
CA ALA A 71 5.88 -4.54 0.48
C ALA A 71 5.83 -5.62 -0.61
N ILE A 72 4.83 -6.51 -0.55
CA ILE A 72 4.62 -7.57 -1.54
C ILE A 72 4.26 -6.98 -2.91
N GLU A 73 3.32 -6.06 -2.96
CA GLU A 73 2.87 -5.43 -4.21
C GLU A 73 3.97 -4.64 -4.90
N GLY A 74 4.76 -3.89 -4.13
CA GLY A 74 5.84 -3.05 -4.63
C GLY A 74 7.15 -3.81 -4.88
N GLY A 75 7.33 -4.97 -4.22
CA GLY A 75 8.53 -5.78 -4.30
C GLY A 75 9.74 -5.14 -3.62
N PHE A 76 9.54 -4.32 -2.61
CA PHE A 76 10.55 -3.61 -1.83
C PHE A 76 10.41 -3.91 -0.34
N SER A 77 11.46 -3.62 0.44
CA SER A 77 11.39 -3.74 1.89
C SER A 77 10.64 -2.57 2.51
N VAL A 78 9.88 -2.81 3.58
CA VAL A 78 9.16 -1.77 4.33
C VAL A 78 9.55 -1.80 5.79
N LEU A 79 9.89 -0.64 6.34
CA LEU A 79 10.06 -0.42 7.76
C LEU A 79 8.94 0.51 8.24
N ARG A 80 7.99 -0.05 8.97
CA ARG A 80 6.93 0.73 9.62
C ARG A 80 7.28 0.94 11.09
N SER A 81 7.36 2.20 11.49
CA SER A 81 7.46 2.64 12.88
C SER A 81 6.14 3.28 13.28
N ALA A 82 5.48 2.76 14.29
CA ALA A 82 4.17 3.26 14.72
C ALA A 82 4.09 3.41 16.23
N ASN A 83 3.65 4.59 16.67
CA ASN A 83 3.26 4.84 18.05
C ASN A 83 1.85 4.28 18.30
N GLU A 84 1.59 3.79 19.50
CA GLU A 84 0.34 3.12 19.92
C GLU A 84 -0.07 1.92 19.05
N ALA A 85 0.91 1.27 18.40
CA ALA A 85 0.69 0.14 17.50
C ALA A 85 1.86 -0.85 17.54
N THR A 86 1.90 -1.74 16.56
CA THR A 86 3.02 -2.66 16.34
C THR A 86 3.91 -2.13 15.22
N SER A 87 5.14 -1.80 15.56
CA SER A 87 6.19 -1.50 14.58
C SER A 87 6.74 -2.79 13.97
N MET A 88 6.92 -2.84 12.66
CA MET A 88 7.42 -4.03 11.96
C MET A 88 8.32 -3.67 10.78
N GLY A 89 9.30 -4.56 10.53
CA GLY A 89 10.08 -4.61 9.31
C GLY A 89 9.65 -5.78 8.44
N PHE A 90 9.38 -5.52 7.16
CA PHE A 90 9.00 -6.52 6.16
C PHE A 90 10.03 -6.53 5.03
N ASN A 91 10.41 -7.72 4.58
CA ASN A 91 11.19 -7.82 3.35
C ASN A 91 10.27 -7.71 2.11
N ASN A 92 10.86 -7.70 0.93
CA ASN A 92 10.20 -7.61 -0.38
C ASN A 92 9.26 -8.79 -0.73
N TYR A 93 9.22 -9.83 0.08
CA TYR A 93 8.25 -10.93 0.04
C TYR A 93 7.17 -10.82 1.12
N GLY A 94 7.17 -9.75 1.92
CA GLY A 94 6.26 -9.56 3.02
C GLY A 94 6.54 -10.44 4.25
N GLN A 95 7.73 -11.04 4.35
CA GLN A 95 8.12 -11.78 5.55
C GLN A 95 8.51 -10.80 6.65
N ILE A 96 8.03 -11.05 7.87
CA ILE A 96 8.37 -10.24 9.04
C ILE A 96 9.83 -10.50 9.40
N ARG A 97 10.64 -9.46 9.43
CA ARG A 97 12.06 -9.50 9.81
C ARG A 97 12.31 -9.04 11.24
N ALA A 98 11.45 -8.16 11.71
CA ALA A 98 11.42 -7.71 13.12
C ALA A 98 10.03 -7.20 13.44
N ALA A 99 9.61 -7.32 14.68
CA ALA A 99 8.35 -6.79 15.19
C ALA A 99 8.52 -6.34 16.64
N MET A 100 7.86 -5.25 17.00
CA MET A 100 7.85 -4.70 18.35
C MET A 100 6.50 -4.05 18.62
N SER A 101 5.86 -4.42 19.72
CA SER A 101 4.67 -3.72 20.20
C SER A 101 5.07 -2.49 21.02
N ASP A 102 4.37 -1.40 20.83
CA ASP A 102 4.54 -0.20 21.66
C ASP A 102 4.00 -0.40 23.11
N PHE A 103 3.16 -1.42 23.30
CA PHE A 103 2.55 -1.71 24.61
C PHE A 103 3.40 -2.70 25.42
N GLY A 104 3.73 -2.29 26.62
CA GLY A 104 4.42 -3.15 27.59
C GLY A 104 5.93 -3.29 27.36
N ASN A 105 6.53 -2.48 26.52
CA ASN A 105 7.96 -2.46 26.29
C ASN A 105 8.56 -1.11 26.71
N ASN A 106 9.59 -1.14 27.57
CA ASN A 106 10.27 0.08 28.00
C ASN A 106 11.27 0.57 26.93
N ASP A 107 11.84 -0.34 26.14
CA ASP A 107 12.77 -0.02 25.06
C ASP A 107 11.98 0.16 23.75
N ARG A 108 11.89 1.39 23.26
CA ARG A 108 11.15 1.74 22.03
C ARG A 108 12.07 1.76 20.82
N ILE A 109 12.97 0.79 20.70
CA ILE A 109 13.92 0.67 19.61
C ILE A 109 13.69 -0.67 18.91
N LEU A 110 13.31 -0.62 17.63
CA LEU A 110 13.21 -1.78 16.75
C LEU A 110 14.38 -1.79 15.78
N ILE A 111 15.16 -2.85 15.79
CA ILE A 111 16.23 -3.09 14.83
C ILE A 111 15.78 -4.18 13.86
N ALA A 112 15.74 -3.87 12.56
CA ALA A 112 15.37 -4.81 11.51
C ALA A 112 16.47 -4.92 10.46
N SER A 113 16.86 -6.15 10.12
CA SER A 113 17.72 -6.41 8.96
C SER A 113 16.84 -6.62 7.72
N LEU A 114 16.88 -5.67 6.80
CA LEU A 114 16.05 -5.65 5.60
C LEU A 114 16.92 -5.81 4.35
N PRO A 115 16.54 -6.68 3.39
CA PRO A 115 17.26 -6.77 2.13
C PRO A 115 17.07 -5.49 1.33
N VAL A 116 18.14 -5.08 0.66
CA VAL A 116 18.15 -4.01 -0.33
C VAL A 116 17.97 -4.63 -1.71
N GLY A 117 17.24 -3.94 -2.58
CA GLY A 117 16.94 -4.39 -3.93
C GLY A 117 15.45 -4.65 -4.13
N GLN A 118 14.91 -3.99 -5.15
CA GLN A 118 13.52 -4.17 -5.55
C GLN A 118 13.36 -5.42 -6.42
N ILE A 119 12.29 -6.18 -6.18
CA ILE A 119 11.81 -7.23 -7.08
C ILE A 119 10.69 -6.67 -7.95
N LYS A 120 10.78 -6.84 -9.26
CA LYS A 120 9.68 -6.47 -10.17
C LYS A 120 8.53 -7.45 -9.98
N THR A 121 7.44 -6.98 -9.40
CA THR A 121 6.20 -7.75 -9.22
C THR A 121 5.26 -7.52 -10.39
N LEU A 122 4.35 -8.46 -10.62
CA LEU A 122 3.30 -8.29 -11.62
C LEU A 122 2.50 -7.01 -11.34
N TYR A 123 2.15 -6.77 -10.07
CA TYR A 123 1.39 -5.56 -9.68
C TYR A 123 2.18 -4.28 -9.94
N SER A 124 3.49 -4.23 -9.68
CA SER A 124 4.30 -3.04 -9.98
C SER A 124 4.36 -2.71 -11.47
N MET A 125 4.20 -3.72 -12.34
CA MET A 125 4.18 -3.55 -13.80
C MET A 125 2.82 -3.12 -14.33
N ILE A 126 1.76 -3.85 -14.01
CA ILE A 126 0.42 -3.65 -14.59
C ILE A 126 -0.53 -2.85 -13.70
N GLY A 127 -0.21 -2.68 -12.41
CA GLY A 127 -1.08 -1.98 -11.46
C GLY A 127 -2.48 -2.59 -11.39
N ASN A 128 -3.49 -1.74 -11.45
CA ASN A 128 -4.88 -2.13 -11.35
C ASN A 128 -5.52 -2.62 -12.68
N LEU A 129 -4.72 -2.97 -13.69
CA LEU A 129 -5.24 -3.35 -15.01
C LEU A 129 -6.27 -4.49 -14.93
N ILE A 130 -6.01 -5.52 -14.11
CA ILE A 130 -6.92 -6.64 -13.92
C ILE A 130 -8.27 -6.17 -13.36
N ALA A 131 -8.26 -5.26 -12.38
CA ALA A 131 -9.47 -4.70 -11.82
C ALA A 131 -10.27 -3.90 -12.87
N TYR A 132 -9.60 -3.12 -13.71
CA TYR A 132 -10.27 -2.39 -14.80
C TYR A 132 -10.88 -3.33 -15.84
N ILE A 133 -10.19 -4.42 -16.21
CA ILE A 133 -10.73 -5.44 -17.10
C ILE A 133 -11.97 -6.10 -16.48
N ALA A 134 -11.92 -6.44 -15.20
CA ALA A 134 -13.06 -7.05 -14.50
C ALA A 134 -14.27 -6.10 -14.45
N ILE A 135 -14.05 -4.81 -14.16
CA ILE A 135 -15.10 -3.80 -14.18
C ILE A 135 -15.70 -3.65 -15.58
N ALA A 136 -14.86 -3.59 -16.62
CA ALA A 136 -15.32 -3.49 -18.00
C ALA A 136 -16.16 -4.71 -18.42
N ALA A 137 -15.75 -5.92 -18.04
CA ALA A 137 -16.50 -7.15 -18.30
C ALA A 137 -17.86 -7.15 -17.58
N LEU A 138 -17.90 -6.69 -16.33
CA LEU A 138 -19.14 -6.57 -15.57
C LEU A 138 -20.10 -5.58 -16.22
N LEU A 139 -19.63 -4.40 -16.59
CA LEU A 139 -20.44 -3.38 -17.27
C LEU A 139 -20.95 -3.86 -18.62
N PHE A 140 -20.12 -4.56 -19.39
CA PHE A 140 -20.52 -5.17 -20.65
C PHE A 140 -21.61 -6.24 -20.45
N SER A 141 -21.45 -7.11 -19.49
CA SER A 141 -22.45 -8.14 -19.14
C SER A 141 -23.79 -7.50 -18.74
N LEU A 142 -23.76 -6.48 -17.88
CA LEU A 142 -24.95 -5.73 -17.49
C LEU A 142 -25.63 -5.07 -18.71
N PHE A 143 -24.86 -4.41 -19.55
CA PHE A 143 -25.36 -3.79 -20.78
C PHE A 143 -26.06 -4.83 -21.70
N MET A 144 -25.45 -5.99 -21.91
CA MET A 144 -26.04 -7.06 -22.71
C MET A 144 -27.34 -7.59 -22.12
N THR A 145 -27.39 -7.76 -20.82
CA THR A 145 -28.60 -8.20 -20.10
C THR A 145 -29.74 -7.19 -20.26
N VAL A 146 -29.46 -5.91 -20.04
CA VAL A 146 -30.45 -4.83 -20.19
C VAL A 146 -30.94 -4.75 -21.64
N ARG A 147 -30.01 -4.79 -22.61
CA ARG A 147 -30.34 -4.78 -24.05
C ARG A 147 -31.25 -5.93 -24.42
N ASN A 148 -30.95 -7.17 -23.96
CA ASN A 148 -31.77 -8.34 -24.26
C ASN A 148 -33.16 -8.23 -23.63
N TYR A 149 -33.26 -7.76 -22.39
CA TYR A 149 -34.54 -7.50 -21.73
C TYR A 149 -35.44 -6.53 -22.54
N TRP A 150 -34.87 -5.40 -23.01
CA TRP A 150 -35.59 -4.44 -23.83
C TRP A 150 -36.02 -5.01 -25.18
N ARG A 151 -35.19 -5.82 -25.82
CA ARG A 151 -35.54 -6.50 -27.07
C ARG A 151 -36.71 -7.48 -26.89
N GLU A 152 -36.71 -8.28 -25.85
CA GLU A 152 -37.78 -9.20 -25.55
C GLU A 152 -39.08 -8.48 -25.22
N LYS A 153 -39.01 -7.39 -24.46
CA LYS A 153 -40.19 -6.59 -24.12
C LYS A 153 -40.83 -5.96 -25.37
N ASN A 154 -40.04 -5.50 -26.31
CA ASN A 154 -40.51 -4.83 -27.54
C ASN A 154 -40.85 -5.81 -28.67
N SER A 155 -40.55 -7.10 -28.53
CA SER A 155 -40.87 -8.15 -29.50
C SER A 155 -42.13 -8.91 -29.19
N LYS A 156 -42.81 -8.65 -28.09
CA LYS A 156 -44.13 -9.20 -27.75
C LYS A 156 -45.20 -8.28 -28.33
N PRO A 157 -46.07 -8.78 -29.26
CA PRO A 157 -47.14 -8.02 -29.88
C PRO A 157 -48.19 -7.56 -28.86
#